data_1de91a559de8a17f59994c17ac674f08
#
_entry.id   1de91a559de8a17f59994c17ac674f08
#
_cell.length_a   1.000
_cell.length_b   1.000
_cell.length_c   1.000
_cell.angle_alpha   90.00
_cell.angle_beta   90.00
_cell.angle_gamma   90.00
#
_symmetry.space_group_name_H-M   'P 1'
#
loop_
_entity.id
_entity.type
_entity.pdbx_description
1 polymer ?
#
loop_
_entity_poly.entity_id
_entity_poly.type
_entity_poly.pdbx_seq_one_letter_code
_entity_poly.pdbx_strand_id
1 'polypeptide(L)'
;CIRDLGYFHLKDLQHIQDKEAYYISRIKSNTRIYQKNPTPDYFQDGRIKKGTEYIQIDMEVLMNSLQPGQTCEISNAYVGMTDKVPTRVIVHRLTKEQQKKRLQDQTVREKKKGMKYSTRSKRLSGINVYMTNTPTDIVPMGQVHDWYSLRWQIEILFKTWKSFFQIHQCKKIKPERWECHLYGQLIAILLCSSIMFQMRQLLLMKKKRELSEYKAIYMIRDYFLLLFQAIQKNTQELSKVLYRLFNLLQQNGRKSHRYEKKTVFDILGVVYNCTMSDNQAA
;
A
#
# COMPACT_ATOMS: atom_id res chain seq x y z
N CYS A 1 -6.79 4.01 7.32
CA CYS A 1 -5.43 3.52 7.59
C CYS A 1 -5.16 2.22 6.82
N ILE A 2 -4.02 2.09 6.12
CA ILE A 2 -3.60 0.85 5.46
C ILE A 2 -2.36 0.34 6.20
N ARG A 3 -2.46 -0.86 6.82
CA ARG A 3 -1.38 -1.39 7.67
C ARG A 3 -0.63 -2.56 7.03
N ASP A 4 0.69 -2.56 7.18
CA ASP A 4 1.54 -3.69 6.80
C ASP A 4 1.33 -4.90 7.72
N LEU A 5 1.52 -6.10 7.17
CA LEU A 5 1.41 -7.35 7.92
C LEU A 5 2.39 -7.42 9.11
N GLY A 6 3.53 -6.72 9.04
CA GLY A 6 4.50 -6.62 10.14
C GLY A 6 3.93 -5.91 11.37
N TYR A 7 3.00 -4.98 11.15
CA TYR A 7 2.31 -4.22 12.21
C TYR A 7 0.92 -4.76 12.53
N PHE A 8 0.64 -6.01 12.15
CA PHE A 8 -0.65 -6.65 12.42
C PHE A 8 -0.79 -6.96 13.91
N HIS A 9 -1.63 -6.18 14.59
CA HIS A 9 -1.98 -6.34 15.99
C HIS A 9 -3.46 -5.99 16.18
N LEU A 10 -4.25 -6.92 16.72
CA LEU A 10 -5.72 -6.78 16.77
C LEU A 10 -6.18 -5.63 17.66
N LYS A 11 -5.53 -5.43 18.82
CA LYS A 11 -5.88 -4.31 19.73
C LYS A 11 -5.70 -2.95 19.07
N ASP A 12 -4.67 -2.78 18.23
CA ASP A 12 -4.47 -1.51 17.51
C ASP A 12 -5.56 -1.29 16.46
N LEU A 13 -6.02 -2.35 15.79
CA LEU A 13 -7.10 -2.28 14.81
C LEU A 13 -8.43 -1.97 15.51
N GLN A 14 -8.68 -2.58 16.67
CA GLN A 14 -9.82 -2.25 17.52
C GLN A 14 -9.77 -0.78 17.94
N HIS A 15 -8.63 -0.28 18.39
CA HIS A 15 -8.47 1.13 18.77
C HIS A 15 -8.72 2.11 17.61
N ILE A 16 -8.35 1.74 16.37
CA ILE A 16 -8.69 2.54 15.19
C ILE A 16 -10.20 2.58 14.99
N GLN A 17 -10.87 1.45 15.16
CA GLN A 17 -12.33 1.33 15.06
C GLN A 17 -13.04 2.12 16.17
N ASP A 18 -12.56 2.06 17.41
CA ASP A 18 -13.11 2.80 18.55
C ASP A 18 -13.00 4.33 18.36
N LYS A 19 -12.07 4.78 17.50
CA LYS A 19 -11.93 6.18 17.09
C LYS A 19 -12.73 6.52 15.82
N GLU A 20 -13.68 5.69 15.43
CA GLU A 20 -14.51 5.86 14.22
C GLU A 20 -13.69 6.01 12.93
N ALA A 21 -12.47 5.46 12.93
CA ALA A 21 -11.57 5.51 11.78
C ALA A 21 -11.55 4.16 11.04
N TYR A 22 -11.28 4.23 9.74
CA TYR A 22 -11.25 3.04 8.88
C TYR A 22 -9.84 2.45 8.74
N TYR A 23 -9.79 1.12 8.61
CA TYR A 23 -8.56 0.40 8.30
C TYR A 23 -8.74 -0.66 7.23
N ILE A 24 -7.65 -0.96 6.53
CA ILE A 24 -7.46 -2.16 5.72
C ILE A 24 -6.15 -2.80 6.14
N SER A 25 -6.20 -4.04 6.58
CA SER A 25 -5.02 -4.80 7.01
C SER A 25 -5.03 -6.20 6.42
N ARG A 26 -3.84 -6.72 6.14
CA ARG A 26 -3.69 -8.12 5.78
C ARG A 26 -3.64 -8.98 7.05
N ILE A 27 -4.25 -10.15 7.03
CA ILE A 27 -4.26 -11.08 8.16
C ILE A 27 -3.09 -12.07 8.04
N LYS A 28 -2.44 -12.39 9.16
CA LYS A 28 -1.43 -13.45 9.24
C LYS A 28 -2.10 -14.83 9.08
N SER A 29 -1.43 -15.76 8.39
CA SER A 29 -1.98 -17.09 8.07
C SER A 29 -2.32 -17.95 9.29
N ASN A 30 -1.73 -17.65 10.46
CA ASN A 30 -1.99 -18.34 11.73
C ASN A 30 -3.13 -17.71 12.54
N THR A 31 -3.71 -16.60 12.09
CA THR A 31 -4.82 -15.93 12.76
C THR A 31 -6.11 -16.73 12.53
N ARG A 32 -6.87 -16.96 13.58
CA ARG A 32 -8.16 -17.65 13.51
C ARG A 32 -9.27 -16.67 13.20
N ILE A 33 -10.20 -17.10 12.35
CA ILE A 33 -11.36 -16.34 11.91
C ILE A 33 -12.60 -17.14 12.29
N TYR A 34 -13.61 -16.45 12.79
CA TYR A 34 -14.84 -17.06 13.30
C TYR A 34 -16.06 -16.35 12.70
N GLN A 35 -17.18 -17.04 12.71
CA GLN A 35 -18.52 -16.48 12.56
C GLN A 35 -19.36 -16.83 13.78
N LYS A 36 -20.40 -16.05 14.07
CA LYS A 36 -21.38 -16.43 15.08
C LYS A 36 -22.06 -17.75 14.68
N ASN A 37 -22.20 -18.65 15.64
CA ASN A 37 -22.94 -19.88 15.44
C ASN A 37 -24.45 -19.55 15.40
N PRO A 38 -25.18 -19.88 14.33
CA PRO A 38 -26.62 -19.65 14.27
C PRO A 38 -27.40 -20.50 15.27
N THR A 39 -26.83 -21.64 15.72
CA THR A 39 -27.44 -22.59 16.64
C THR A 39 -26.49 -22.94 17.79
N PRO A 40 -26.19 -21.98 18.67
CA PRO A 40 -25.32 -22.25 19.80
C PRO A 40 -26.02 -23.13 20.84
N ASP A 41 -25.27 -23.94 21.58
CA ASP A 41 -25.81 -24.70 22.70
C ASP A 41 -26.06 -23.79 23.90
N TYR A 42 -27.15 -24.08 24.61
CA TYR A 42 -27.53 -23.36 25.81
C TYR A 42 -27.43 -24.27 27.05
N PHE A 43 -27.15 -23.68 28.19
CA PHE A 43 -27.39 -24.30 29.48
C PHE A 43 -28.88 -24.27 29.84
N GLN A 44 -29.29 -25.03 30.87
CA GLN A 44 -30.67 -25.04 31.35
C GLN A 44 -31.16 -23.66 31.83
N ASP A 45 -30.23 -22.78 32.22
CA ASP A 45 -30.50 -21.41 32.68
C ASP A 45 -30.52 -20.38 31.54
N GLY A 46 -30.48 -20.81 30.26
CA GLY A 46 -30.55 -19.96 29.07
C GLY A 46 -29.21 -19.31 28.69
N ARG A 47 -28.11 -19.53 29.42
CA ARG A 47 -26.79 -19.02 29.06
C ARG A 47 -26.19 -19.85 27.93
N ILE A 48 -25.49 -19.19 26.97
CA ILE A 48 -24.76 -19.87 25.90
C ILE A 48 -23.57 -20.66 26.49
N LYS A 49 -23.42 -21.92 26.10
CA LYS A 49 -22.24 -22.72 26.48
C LYS A 49 -20.98 -22.13 25.85
N LYS A 50 -19.95 -21.86 26.69
CA LYS A 50 -18.66 -21.37 26.20
C LYS A 50 -18.11 -22.31 25.11
N GLY A 51 -17.69 -21.75 24.00
CA GLY A 51 -17.12 -22.48 22.86
C GLY A 51 -18.12 -22.82 21.75
N THR A 52 -19.42 -22.73 21.97
CA THR A 52 -20.43 -22.99 20.93
C THR A 52 -20.95 -21.70 20.28
N GLU A 53 -20.66 -20.53 20.85
CA GLU A 53 -21.08 -19.22 20.34
C GLU A 53 -20.49 -18.88 18.97
N TYR A 54 -19.29 -19.37 18.70
CA TYR A 54 -18.55 -19.06 17.48
C TYR A 54 -18.07 -20.33 16.79
N ILE A 55 -18.23 -20.38 15.46
CA ILE A 55 -17.70 -21.44 14.59
C ILE A 55 -16.43 -20.93 13.93
N GLN A 56 -15.33 -21.67 14.03
CA GLN A 56 -14.10 -21.32 13.34
C GLN A 56 -14.21 -21.66 11.86
N ILE A 57 -13.84 -20.70 11.01
CA ILE A 57 -13.81 -20.87 9.56
C ILE A 57 -12.53 -21.60 9.17
N ASP A 58 -12.69 -22.70 8.43
CA ASP A 58 -11.55 -23.39 7.84
C ASP A 58 -11.13 -22.71 6.54
N MET A 59 -9.97 -22.03 6.60
CA MET A 59 -9.44 -21.30 5.47
C MET A 59 -8.93 -22.19 4.33
N GLU A 60 -8.59 -23.46 4.60
CA GLU A 60 -8.20 -24.41 3.55
C GLU A 60 -9.44 -24.86 2.76
N VAL A 61 -10.53 -25.16 3.45
CA VAL A 61 -11.82 -25.49 2.81
C VAL A 61 -12.31 -24.30 1.99
N LEU A 62 -12.30 -23.11 2.56
CA LEU A 62 -12.72 -21.89 1.86
C LEU A 62 -11.84 -21.60 0.62
N MET A 63 -10.53 -21.78 0.74
CA MET A 63 -9.63 -21.61 -0.39
C MET A 63 -9.98 -22.58 -1.53
N ASN A 64 -10.30 -23.82 -1.21
CA ASN A 64 -10.58 -24.85 -2.20
C ASN A 64 -11.94 -24.65 -2.89
N SER A 65 -12.90 -23.98 -2.23
CA SER A 65 -14.21 -23.65 -2.82
C SER A 65 -14.15 -22.47 -3.82
N LEU A 66 -13.09 -21.63 -3.76
CA LEU A 66 -12.95 -20.49 -4.65
C LEU A 66 -12.23 -20.88 -5.95
N GLN A 67 -12.56 -20.23 -7.06
CA GLN A 67 -11.79 -20.32 -8.30
C GLN A 67 -10.52 -19.44 -8.24
N PRO A 68 -9.43 -19.79 -8.97
CA PRO A 68 -8.27 -18.93 -9.09
C PRO A 68 -8.64 -17.52 -9.57
N GLY A 69 -8.20 -16.49 -8.86
CA GLY A 69 -8.55 -15.08 -9.10
C GLY A 69 -9.87 -14.62 -8.48
N GLN A 70 -10.66 -15.52 -7.91
CA GLN A 70 -11.93 -15.18 -7.28
C GLN A 70 -11.71 -14.54 -5.91
N THR A 71 -12.62 -13.63 -5.55
CA THR A 71 -12.68 -12.98 -4.24
C THR A 71 -14.01 -13.29 -3.58
N CYS A 72 -14.01 -13.58 -2.29
CA CYS A 72 -15.22 -13.69 -1.49
C CYS A 72 -15.12 -12.82 -0.23
N GLU A 73 -16.27 -12.47 0.30
CA GLU A 73 -16.40 -11.74 1.56
C GLU A 73 -17.07 -12.61 2.62
N ILE A 74 -16.53 -12.57 3.82
CA ILE A 74 -17.14 -13.14 5.02
C ILE A 74 -17.65 -11.95 5.84
N SER A 75 -18.92 -11.67 5.72
CA SER A 75 -19.58 -10.63 6.52
C SER A 75 -19.76 -11.12 7.96
N ASN A 76 -19.75 -10.16 8.91
CA ASN A 76 -19.90 -10.46 10.34
C ASN A 76 -18.88 -11.50 10.85
N ALA A 77 -17.64 -11.41 10.35
CA ALA A 77 -16.54 -12.22 10.82
C ALA A 77 -15.95 -11.67 12.12
N TYR A 78 -15.38 -12.55 12.91
CA TYR A 78 -14.66 -12.22 14.14
C TYR A 78 -13.23 -12.72 14.02
N VAL A 79 -12.26 -11.84 14.20
CA VAL A 79 -10.85 -12.18 14.02
C VAL A 79 -10.13 -12.19 15.36
N GLY A 80 -9.36 -13.27 15.60
CA GLY A 80 -8.61 -13.47 16.85
C GLY A 80 -9.23 -14.51 17.78
N MET A 81 -8.39 -15.15 18.58
CA MET A 81 -8.87 -16.18 19.52
C MET A 81 -9.58 -15.56 20.73
N THR A 82 -8.96 -14.56 21.33
CA THR A 82 -9.38 -13.92 22.58
C THR A 82 -10.23 -12.68 22.30
N ASP A 83 -9.68 -11.76 21.52
CA ASP A 83 -10.27 -10.43 21.32
C ASP A 83 -11.50 -10.48 20.40
N LYS A 84 -11.56 -11.46 19.46
CA LYS A 84 -12.67 -11.63 18.49
C LYS A 84 -13.18 -10.32 17.92
N VAL A 85 -12.27 -9.55 17.29
CA VAL A 85 -12.57 -8.25 16.70
C VAL A 85 -13.59 -8.40 15.56
N PRO A 86 -14.80 -7.79 15.67
CA PRO A 86 -15.80 -7.84 14.61
C PRO A 86 -15.31 -7.04 13.39
N THR A 87 -15.40 -7.66 12.22
CA THR A 87 -14.86 -7.05 10.98
C THR A 87 -15.40 -7.73 9.74
N ARG A 88 -15.22 -7.10 8.59
CA ARG A 88 -15.36 -7.74 7.27
C ARG A 88 -14.06 -8.44 6.93
N VAL A 89 -14.13 -9.70 6.52
CA VAL A 89 -12.96 -10.45 6.06
C VAL A 89 -13.10 -10.73 4.57
N ILE A 90 -12.12 -10.30 3.79
CA ILE A 90 -12.08 -10.51 2.34
C ILE A 90 -10.97 -11.51 2.01
N VAL A 91 -11.34 -12.57 1.32
CA VAL A 91 -10.43 -13.63 0.90
C VAL A 91 -10.31 -13.60 -0.62
N HIS A 92 -9.11 -13.37 -1.10
CA HIS A 92 -8.79 -13.36 -2.53
C HIS A 92 -7.90 -14.56 -2.87
N ARG A 93 -8.40 -15.45 -3.74
CA ARG A 93 -7.60 -16.57 -4.25
C ARG A 93 -6.68 -16.09 -5.36
N LEU A 94 -5.40 -16.38 -5.23
CA LEU A 94 -4.39 -16.05 -6.25
C LEU A 94 -4.58 -16.89 -7.50
N THR A 95 -4.14 -16.36 -8.64
CA THR A 95 -4.00 -17.17 -9.85
C THR A 95 -2.91 -18.25 -9.66
N LYS A 96 -2.95 -19.30 -10.47
CA LYS A 96 -1.96 -20.38 -10.40
C LYS A 96 -0.53 -19.86 -10.56
N GLU A 97 -0.32 -18.88 -11.43
CA GLU A 97 0.98 -18.26 -11.68
C GLU A 97 1.47 -17.45 -10.45
N GLN A 98 0.57 -16.65 -9.86
CA GLN A 98 0.88 -15.87 -8.65
C GLN A 98 1.22 -16.80 -7.47
N GLN A 99 0.48 -17.89 -7.32
CA GLN A 99 0.74 -18.87 -6.26
C GLN A 99 2.09 -19.58 -6.48
N LYS A 100 2.38 -20.00 -7.72
CA LYS A 100 3.67 -20.63 -8.08
C LYS A 100 4.84 -19.69 -7.75
N LYS A 101 4.74 -18.43 -8.17
CA LYS A 101 5.75 -17.41 -7.86
C LYS A 101 5.94 -17.23 -6.35
N ARG A 102 4.86 -17.16 -5.57
CA ARG A 102 4.94 -17.02 -4.12
C ARG A 102 5.64 -18.21 -3.45
N LEU A 103 5.36 -19.44 -3.90
CA LEU A 103 6.03 -20.64 -3.40
C LEU A 103 7.52 -20.63 -3.73
N GLN A 104 7.90 -20.20 -4.94
CA GLN A 104 9.29 -20.00 -5.31
C GLN A 104 9.99 -18.98 -4.42
N ASP A 105 9.35 -17.81 -4.18
CA ASP A 105 9.88 -16.77 -3.30
C ASP A 105 10.02 -17.28 -1.84
N GLN A 106 9.10 -18.11 -1.35
CA GLN A 106 9.21 -18.77 -0.04
C GLN A 106 10.43 -19.70 0.01
N THR A 107 10.63 -20.53 -1.00
CA THR A 107 11.79 -21.45 -1.09
C THR A 107 13.11 -20.69 -1.11
N VAL A 108 13.18 -19.58 -1.87
CA VAL A 108 14.39 -18.72 -1.89
C VAL A 108 14.65 -18.11 -0.51
N ARG A 109 13.59 -17.66 0.18
CA ARG A 109 13.72 -17.11 1.54
C ARG A 109 14.12 -18.16 2.56
N GLU A 110 13.60 -19.40 2.46
CA GLU A 110 13.99 -20.55 3.30
C GLU A 110 15.50 -20.77 3.19
N LYS A 111 16.02 -20.86 1.96
CA LYS A 111 17.46 -21.03 1.71
C LYS A 111 18.29 -19.88 2.25
N LYS A 112 17.85 -18.63 2.00
CA LYS A 112 18.61 -17.43 2.40
C LYS A 112 18.66 -17.20 3.92
N LYS A 113 17.58 -17.58 4.64
CA LYS A 113 17.42 -17.28 6.08
C LYS A 113 17.60 -18.51 6.98
N GLY A 114 17.83 -19.69 6.42
CA GLY A 114 17.95 -20.94 7.18
C GLY A 114 16.67 -21.35 7.94
N MET A 115 15.49 -20.85 7.49
CA MET A 115 14.19 -21.10 8.12
C MET A 115 13.31 -21.97 7.23
N LYS A 116 12.34 -22.67 7.83
CA LYS A 116 11.33 -23.44 7.08
C LYS A 116 9.93 -22.88 7.35
N TYR A 117 9.15 -22.67 6.28
CA TYR A 117 7.72 -22.37 6.41
C TYR A 117 6.95 -23.64 6.80
N SER A 118 5.96 -23.50 7.68
CA SER A 118 5.08 -24.61 8.04
C SER A 118 4.29 -25.10 6.83
N THR A 119 3.90 -26.39 6.84
CA THR A 119 3.07 -27.00 5.79
C THR A 119 1.77 -26.22 5.58
N ARG A 120 1.12 -25.79 6.66
CA ARG A 120 -0.09 -24.94 6.62
C ARG A 120 0.18 -23.59 5.92
N SER A 121 1.30 -22.94 6.23
CA SER A 121 1.67 -21.66 5.58
C SER A 121 1.89 -21.83 4.08
N LYS A 122 2.47 -22.96 3.65
CA LYS A 122 2.65 -23.28 2.22
C LYS A 122 1.33 -23.58 1.54
N ARG A 123 0.40 -24.32 2.17
CA ARG A 123 -0.95 -24.58 1.65
C ARG A 123 -1.71 -23.27 1.48
N LEU A 124 -1.77 -22.44 2.53
CA LEU A 124 -2.46 -21.14 2.50
C LEU A 124 -1.73 -20.06 1.69
N SER A 125 -0.61 -20.38 1.03
CA SER A 125 0.08 -19.43 0.15
C SER A 125 -0.75 -19.04 -1.09
N GLY A 126 -1.79 -19.80 -1.41
CA GLY A 126 -2.69 -19.55 -2.52
C GLY A 126 -3.72 -18.44 -2.29
N ILE A 127 -3.81 -17.87 -1.08
CA ILE A 127 -4.78 -16.81 -0.76
C ILE A 127 -4.13 -15.58 -0.16
N ASN A 128 -4.78 -14.44 -0.36
CA ASN A 128 -4.63 -13.24 0.45
C ASN A 128 -5.87 -13.05 1.30
N VAL A 129 -5.68 -12.80 2.58
CA VAL A 129 -6.78 -12.54 3.51
C VAL A 129 -6.62 -11.13 4.08
N TYR A 130 -7.68 -10.35 3.97
CA TYR A 130 -7.74 -8.98 4.45
C TYR A 130 -8.85 -8.85 5.47
N MET A 131 -8.68 -7.93 6.42
CA MET A 131 -9.74 -7.47 7.31
C MET A 131 -9.89 -5.96 7.20
N THR A 132 -11.12 -5.50 7.30
CA THR A 132 -11.46 -4.08 7.22
C THR A 132 -12.77 -3.79 7.93
N ASN A 133 -12.85 -2.62 8.56
CA ASN A 133 -14.11 -2.06 9.07
C ASN A 133 -14.72 -1.03 8.11
N THR A 134 -14.11 -0.85 6.92
CA THR A 134 -14.64 0.09 5.93
C THR A 134 -15.97 -0.44 5.37
N PRO A 135 -17.04 0.37 5.33
CA PRO A 135 -18.31 -0.01 4.71
C PRO A 135 -18.17 -0.40 3.24
N THR A 136 -19.09 -1.24 2.76
CA THR A 136 -19.04 -1.80 1.39
C THR A 136 -19.27 -0.74 0.31
N ASP A 137 -20.03 0.30 0.61
CA ASP A 137 -20.28 1.47 -0.25
C ASP A 137 -19.02 2.32 -0.45
N ILE A 138 -18.14 2.42 0.57
CA ILE A 138 -16.88 3.14 0.47
C ILE A 138 -15.81 2.30 -0.23
N VAL A 139 -15.65 1.03 0.19
CA VAL A 139 -14.70 0.10 -0.44
C VAL A 139 -15.37 -1.24 -0.71
N PRO A 140 -15.85 -1.45 -1.94
CA PRO A 140 -16.40 -2.74 -2.36
C PRO A 140 -15.39 -3.88 -2.23
N MET A 141 -15.88 -5.10 -1.98
CA MET A 141 -15.08 -6.32 -1.82
C MET A 141 -14.00 -6.47 -2.91
N GLY A 142 -14.36 -6.25 -4.17
CA GLY A 142 -13.44 -6.41 -5.31
C GLY A 142 -12.30 -5.39 -5.35
N GLN A 143 -12.40 -4.28 -4.60
CA GLN A 143 -11.40 -3.22 -4.57
C GLN A 143 -10.45 -3.30 -3.38
N VAL A 144 -10.76 -4.08 -2.34
CA VAL A 144 -9.94 -4.16 -1.10
C VAL A 144 -8.49 -4.57 -1.39
N HIS A 145 -8.28 -5.50 -2.32
CA HIS A 145 -6.94 -5.90 -2.75
C HIS A 145 -6.16 -4.75 -3.39
N ASP A 146 -6.82 -4.00 -4.27
CA ASP A 146 -6.23 -2.84 -4.96
C ASP A 146 -5.88 -1.74 -3.96
N TRP A 147 -6.82 -1.40 -3.07
CA TRP A 147 -6.58 -0.42 -2.00
C TRP A 147 -5.42 -0.84 -1.09
N TYR A 148 -5.35 -2.11 -0.69
CA TYR A 148 -4.23 -2.60 0.10
C TYR A 148 -2.90 -2.50 -0.65
N SER A 149 -2.90 -2.62 -1.97
CA SER A 149 -1.69 -2.50 -2.77
C SER A 149 -1.05 -1.12 -2.71
N LEU A 150 -1.84 -0.06 -2.37
CA LEU A 150 -1.33 1.30 -2.14
C LEU A 150 -0.33 1.38 -0.99
N ARG A 151 -0.36 0.42 -0.05
CA ARG A 151 0.65 0.30 1.00
C ARG A 151 2.08 0.33 0.46
N TRP A 152 2.29 -0.21 -0.75
CA TRP A 152 3.60 -0.24 -1.37
C TRP A 152 4.20 1.16 -1.64
N GLN A 153 3.37 2.21 -1.67
CA GLN A 153 3.83 3.57 -1.89
C GLN A 153 4.77 4.04 -0.78
N ILE A 154 4.51 3.65 0.47
CA ILE A 154 5.38 4.00 1.60
C ILE A 154 6.77 3.33 1.48
N GLU A 155 6.82 2.11 0.93
CA GLU A 155 8.11 1.43 0.71
C GLU A 155 8.93 2.12 -0.38
N ILE A 156 8.29 2.63 -1.44
CA ILE A 156 8.94 3.43 -2.48
C ILE A 156 9.46 4.73 -1.87
N LEU A 157 8.67 5.40 -1.04
CA LEU A 157 9.05 6.62 -0.35
C LEU A 157 10.31 6.39 0.50
N PHE A 158 10.30 5.41 1.40
CA PHE A 158 11.47 5.09 2.22
C PHE A 158 12.68 4.65 1.39
N LYS A 159 12.46 3.96 0.29
CA LYS A 159 13.53 3.59 -0.63
C LYS A 159 14.17 4.83 -1.25
N THR A 160 13.39 5.82 -1.69
CA THR A 160 13.92 7.07 -2.24
C THR A 160 14.67 7.87 -1.20
N TRP A 161 14.15 7.98 0.02
CA TRP A 161 14.82 8.69 1.12
C TRP A 161 16.19 8.08 1.46
N LYS A 162 16.24 6.75 1.53
CA LYS A 162 17.49 6.02 1.81
C LYS A 162 18.47 6.08 0.66
N SER A 163 18.00 5.88 -0.59
CA SER A 163 18.89 5.76 -1.74
C SER A 163 19.42 7.10 -2.24
N PHE A 164 18.59 8.15 -2.21
CA PHE A 164 18.94 9.43 -2.83
C PHE A 164 19.32 10.51 -1.82
N PHE A 165 18.69 10.52 -0.66
CA PHE A 165 18.92 11.52 0.37
C PHE A 165 19.75 10.98 1.56
N GLN A 166 20.00 9.66 1.61
CA GLN A 166 20.82 9.01 2.63
C GLN A 166 20.40 9.34 4.08
N ILE A 167 19.09 9.58 4.31
CA ILE A 167 18.53 10.04 5.59
C ILE A 167 18.84 9.10 6.76
N HIS A 168 19.19 7.84 6.49
CA HIS A 168 19.53 6.83 7.49
C HIS A 168 21.03 6.85 7.87
N GLN A 169 21.85 7.62 7.17
CA GLN A 169 23.29 7.71 7.44
C GLN A 169 23.55 8.78 8.49
N CYS A 170 23.70 8.32 9.72
CA CYS A 170 24.10 9.20 10.82
C CYS A 170 25.61 9.10 11.04
N LYS A 171 26.32 10.21 10.86
CA LYS A 171 27.74 10.31 11.24
C LYS A 171 27.85 10.64 12.74
N LYS A 172 28.96 10.26 13.37
CA LYS A 172 29.27 10.69 14.75
C LYS A 172 29.60 12.18 14.74
N ILE A 173 28.61 13.02 14.92
CA ILE A 173 28.71 14.49 14.97
C ILE A 173 27.91 15.01 16.16
N LYS A 174 28.09 16.28 16.55
CA LYS A 174 27.32 16.92 17.59
C LYS A 174 25.82 16.90 17.25
N PRO A 175 24.90 16.72 18.24
CA PRO A 175 23.46 16.62 18.00
C PRO A 175 22.91 17.77 17.16
N GLU A 176 23.30 19.01 17.47
CA GLU A 176 22.79 20.20 16.80
C GLU A 176 23.18 20.22 15.31
N ARG A 177 24.40 19.79 15.00
CA ARG A 177 24.87 19.67 13.61
C ARG A 177 24.15 18.55 12.87
N TRP A 178 23.86 17.46 13.57
CA TRP A 178 23.08 16.36 13.00
C TRP A 178 21.64 16.81 12.68
N GLU A 179 21.00 17.56 13.59
CA GLU A 179 19.66 18.12 13.37
C GLU A 179 19.65 19.04 12.15
N CYS A 180 20.59 19.99 12.04
CA CYS A 180 20.71 20.85 10.86
C CYS A 180 20.84 20.05 9.56
N HIS A 181 21.66 18.98 9.57
CA HIS A 181 21.81 18.11 8.41
C HIS A 181 20.51 17.37 8.07
N LEU A 182 19.82 16.83 9.07
CA LEU A 182 18.53 16.17 8.92
C LEU A 182 17.46 17.11 8.35
N TYR A 183 17.34 18.32 8.90
CA TYR A 183 16.38 19.31 8.38
C TYR A 183 16.70 19.70 6.95
N GLY A 184 17.97 19.88 6.59
CA GLY A 184 18.38 20.14 5.22
C GLY A 184 17.97 19.01 4.26
N GLN A 185 18.13 17.75 4.67
CA GLN A 185 17.66 16.59 3.88
C GLN A 185 16.14 16.55 3.76
N LEU A 186 15.39 16.83 4.84
CA LEU A 186 13.92 16.88 4.81
C LEU A 186 13.40 17.98 3.90
N ILE A 187 14.03 19.17 3.90
CA ILE A 187 13.71 20.26 2.97
C ILE A 187 13.96 19.83 1.53
N ALA A 188 15.09 19.20 1.24
CA ALA A 188 15.40 18.69 -0.09
C ALA A 188 14.38 17.64 -0.56
N ILE A 189 13.98 16.72 0.33
CA ILE A 189 12.94 15.73 0.06
C ILE A 189 11.61 16.41 -0.26
N LEU A 190 11.22 17.42 0.52
CA LEU A 190 9.97 18.16 0.32
C LEU A 190 9.96 18.87 -1.03
N LEU A 191 11.02 19.58 -1.39
CA LEU A 191 11.16 20.26 -2.67
C LEU A 191 11.11 19.28 -3.85
N CYS A 192 11.89 18.18 -3.79
CA CYS A 192 11.84 17.12 -4.79
C CYS A 192 10.44 16.55 -4.97
N SER A 193 9.76 16.24 -3.86
CA SER A 193 8.43 15.66 -3.87
C SER A 193 7.40 16.61 -4.46
N SER A 194 7.47 17.91 -4.12
CA SER A 194 6.57 18.93 -4.65
C SER A 194 6.72 19.06 -6.18
N ILE A 195 7.95 19.16 -6.67
CA ILE A 195 8.21 19.21 -8.12
C ILE A 195 7.73 17.91 -8.79
N MET A 196 8.02 16.76 -8.20
CA MET A 196 7.62 15.46 -8.73
C MET A 196 6.09 15.34 -8.86
N PHE A 197 5.33 15.76 -7.84
CA PHE A 197 3.87 15.70 -7.89
C PHE A 197 3.29 16.63 -8.96
N GLN A 198 3.81 17.84 -9.11
CA GLN A 198 3.39 18.77 -10.17
C GLN A 198 3.70 18.20 -11.57
N MET A 199 4.90 17.69 -11.79
CA MET A 199 5.28 17.07 -13.06
C MET A 199 4.47 15.81 -13.37
N ARG A 200 4.17 15.00 -12.35
CA ARG A 200 3.32 13.81 -12.47
C ARG A 200 1.91 14.19 -12.91
N GLN A 201 1.32 15.20 -12.29
CA GLN A 201 0.01 15.73 -12.66
C GLN A 201 0.01 16.22 -14.12
N LEU A 202 0.96 17.07 -14.50
CA LEU A 202 1.06 17.59 -15.85
C LEU A 202 1.25 16.49 -16.91
N LEU A 203 2.09 15.49 -16.65
CA LEU A 203 2.30 14.36 -17.55
C LEU A 203 1.06 13.49 -17.69
N LEU A 204 0.34 13.26 -16.59
CA LEU A 204 -0.90 12.50 -16.64
C LEU A 204 -1.97 13.23 -17.43
N MET A 205 -2.15 14.54 -17.18
CA MET A 205 -3.14 15.38 -17.88
C MET A 205 -2.83 15.51 -19.37
N LYS A 206 -1.60 15.92 -19.72
CA LYS A 206 -1.24 16.23 -21.11
C LYS A 206 -0.92 15.00 -21.95
N LYS A 207 -0.39 13.95 -21.38
CA LYS A 207 0.15 12.80 -22.13
C LYS A 207 -0.45 11.45 -21.72
N LYS A 208 -1.36 11.43 -20.74
CA LYS A 208 -1.96 10.18 -20.18
C LYS A 208 -0.88 9.14 -19.78
N ARG A 209 0.24 9.61 -19.23
CA ARG A 209 1.39 8.75 -18.87
C ARG A 209 1.69 8.86 -17.40
N GLU A 210 1.89 7.71 -16.77
CA GLU A 210 2.26 7.63 -15.36
C GLU A 210 3.78 7.74 -15.18
N LEU A 211 4.17 8.57 -14.23
CA LEU A 211 5.55 8.81 -13.84
C LEU A 211 5.97 7.81 -12.75
N SER A 212 7.19 7.27 -12.86
CA SER A 212 7.81 6.50 -11.79
C SER A 212 8.39 7.44 -10.74
N GLU A 213 7.84 7.45 -9.54
CA GLU A 213 8.31 8.31 -8.44
C GLU A 213 9.81 8.15 -8.17
N TYR A 214 10.30 6.92 -8.14
CA TYR A 214 11.72 6.63 -7.92
C TYR A 214 12.62 7.26 -8.99
N LYS A 215 12.28 7.09 -10.26
CA LYS A 215 13.06 7.67 -11.36
C LYS A 215 12.95 9.19 -11.37
N ALA A 216 11.76 9.72 -11.11
CA ALA A 216 11.51 11.16 -11.12
C ALA A 216 12.31 11.88 -10.04
N ILE A 217 12.25 11.41 -8.81
CA ILE A 217 13.01 12.01 -7.69
C ILE A 217 14.50 11.99 -7.97
N TYR A 218 15.03 10.88 -8.54
CA TYR A 218 16.43 10.80 -8.96
C TYR A 218 16.80 11.94 -9.93
N MET A 219 16.01 12.10 -11.01
CA MET A 219 16.28 13.13 -12.04
C MET A 219 16.09 14.55 -11.49
N ILE A 220 15.04 14.79 -10.68
CA ILE A 220 14.77 16.11 -10.09
C ILE A 220 15.91 16.53 -9.16
N ARG A 221 16.42 15.63 -8.34
CA ARG A 221 17.56 15.89 -7.46
C ARG A 221 18.77 16.37 -8.25
N ASP A 222 19.06 15.74 -9.37
CA ASP A 222 20.21 16.11 -10.21
C ASP A 222 20.02 17.50 -10.89
N TYR A 223 18.77 18.00 -10.96
CA TYR A 223 18.44 19.34 -11.45
C TYR A 223 18.47 20.44 -10.38
N PHE A 224 18.67 20.11 -9.10
CA PHE A 224 18.60 21.11 -8.01
C PHE A 224 19.52 22.31 -8.20
N LEU A 225 20.74 22.09 -8.60
CA LEU A 225 21.69 23.19 -8.83
C LEU A 225 21.22 24.11 -9.97
N LEU A 226 20.73 23.55 -11.06
CA LEU A 226 20.20 24.30 -12.19
C LEU A 226 18.95 25.09 -11.82
N LEU A 227 18.05 24.49 -11.04
CA LEU A 227 16.84 25.16 -10.53
C LEU A 227 17.22 26.32 -9.60
N PHE A 228 18.15 26.10 -8.68
CA PHE A 228 18.64 27.14 -7.79
C PHE A 228 19.23 28.33 -8.56
N GLN A 229 20.09 28.08 -9.54
CA GLN A 229 20.69 29.12 -10.38
C GLN A 229 19.62 29.85 -11.22
N ALA A 230 18.62 29.14 -11.71
CA ALA A 230 17.55 29.73 -12.50
C ALA A 230 16.62 30.64 -11.68
N ILE A 231 16.30 30.23 -10.44
CA ILE A 231 15.50 31.04 -9.49
C ILE A 231 16.18 32.38 -9.20
N GLN A 232 17.52 32.37 -9.05
CA GLN A 232 18.28 33.59 -8.77
C GLN A 232 18.36 34.54 -9.98
N LYS A 233 18.17 34.04 -11.19
CA LYS A 233 18.19 34.88 -12.40
C LYS A 233 16.85 35.56 -12.66
N ASN A 234 15.88 34.80 -13.16
CA ASN A 234 14.54 35.28 -13.47
C ASN A 234 13.56 34.13 -13.76
N THR A 235 12.28 34.47 -13.85
CA THR A 235 11.18 33.55 -14.14
C THR A 235 11.32 32.85 -15.50
N GLN A 236 11.88 33.52 -16.51
CA GLN A 236 12.06 32.92 -17.85
C GLN A 236 13.10 31.78 -17.82
N GLU A 237 14.23 32.00 -17.15
CA GLU A 237 15.23 30.95 -17.00
C GLU A 237 14.71 29.77 -16.18
N LEU A 238 13.95 30.05 -15.11
CA LEU A 238 13.27 29.00 -14.35
C LEU A 238 12.31 28.18 -15.21
N SER A 239 11.51 28.84 -16.03
CA SER A 239 10.58 28.18 -16.97
C SER A 239 11.31 27.29 -17.98
N LYS A 240 12.45 27.76 -18.52
CA LYS A 240 13.28 26.94 -19.42
C LYS A 240 13.81 25.67 -18.75
N VAL A 241 14.29 25.80 -17.51
CA VAL A 241 14.82 24.64 -16.75
C VAL A 241 13.69 23.66 -16.43
N LEU A 242 12.53 24.14 -15.97
CA LEU A 242 11.35 23.30 -15.70
C LEU A 242 10.84 22.60 -16.97
N TYR A 243 10.84 23.27 -18.11
CA TYR A 243 10.46 22.66 -19.39
C TYR A 243 11.44 21.56 -19.83
N ARG A 244 12.76 21.77 -19.67
CA ARG A 244 13.76 20.74 -19.93
C ARG A 244 13.57 19.53 -19.01
N LEU A 245 13.32 19.76 -17.72
CA LEU A 245 13.04 18.71 -16.74
C LEU A 245 11.76 17.94 -17.10
N PHE A 246 10.70 18.63 -17.51
CA PHE A 246 9.46 18.01 -17.97
C PHE A 246 9.70 17.05 -19.15
N ASN A 247 10.45 17.49 -20.18
CA ASN A 247 10.77 16.66 -21.33
C ASN A 247 11.64 15.45 -20.96
N LEU A 248 12.61 15.63 -20.07
CA LEU A 248 13.44 14.54 -19.54
C LEU A 248 12.59 13.49 -18.81
N LEU A 249 11.68 13.94 -17.94
CA LEU A 249 10.77 13.07 -17.19
C LEU A 249 9.79 12.36 -18.13
N GLN A 250 9.31 13.04 -19.17
CA GLN A 250 8.44 12.44 -20.18
C GLN A 250 9.13 11.30 -20.93
N GLN A 251 10.41 11.40 -21.21
CA GLN A 251 11.17 10.39 -21.94
C GLN A 251 11.64 9.24 -21.02
N ASN A 252 12.30 9.58 -19.91
CA ASN A 252 13.04 8.63 -19.09
C ASN A 252 12.37 8.29 -17.76
N GLY A 253 11.44 9.13 -17.29
CA GLY A 253 10.77 8.99 -16.01
C GLY A 253 9.60 8.02 -15.99
N ARG A 254 9.27 7.38 -17.11
CA ARG A 254 8.07 6.53 -17.22
C ARG A 254 8.12 5.32 -16.30
N LYS A 255 6.94 4.96 -15.75
CA LYS A 255 6.73 3.69 -15.09
C LYS A 255 6.81 2.57 -16.13
N SER A 256 7.57 1.53 -15.85
CA SER A 256 7.67 0.39 -16.77
C SER A 256 6.38 -0.42 -16.72
N HIS A 257 5.74 -0.63 -17.88
CA HIS A 257 4.52 -1.42 -18.04
C HIS A 257 4.76 -2.94 -18.02
N ARG A 258 5.74 -3.43 -17.25
CA ARG A 258 6.04 -4.86 -17.16
C ARG A 258 4.88 -5.73 -16.65
N TYR A 259 3.85 -5.11 -16.07
CA TYR A 259 2.66 -5.79 -15.56
C TYR A 259 1.45 -4.87 -15.74
N GLU A 260 0.36 -5.41 -16.24
CA GLU A 260 -0.97 -4.79 -16.25
C GLU A 260 -1.50 -4.62 -14.81
N LYS A 261 -0.98 -3.65 -14.10
CA LYS A 261 -1.46 -3.29 -12.77
C LYS A 261 -2.15 -1.95 -12.86
N LYS A 262 -3.31 -1.86 -12.22
CA LYS A 262 -3.97 -0.57 -11.99
C LYS A 262 -2.97 0.42 -11.40
N THR A 263 -3.00 1.64 -11.89
CA THR A 263 -2.18 2.72 -11.34
C THR A 263 -2.75 3.19 -10.01
N VAL A 264 -1.98 3.99 -9.26
CA VAL A 264 -2.50 4.62 -8.03
C VAL A 264 -3.71 5.50 -8.34
N PHE A 265 -3.71 6.18 -9.48
CA PHE A 265 -4.82 7.04 -9.90
C PHE A 265 -6.06 6.24 -10.26
N ASP A 266 -5.90 5.10 -10.95
CA ASP A 266 -7.04 4.20 -11.24
C ASP A 266 -7.67 3.66 -9.97
N ILE A 267 -6.85 3.32 -8.96
CA ILE A 267 -7.34 2.79 -7.67
C ILE A 267 -8.08 3.88 -6.89
N LEU A 268 -7.55 5.11 -6.88
CA LEU A 268 -8.14 6.23 -6.15
C LEU A 268 -9.31 6.88 -6.90
N GLY A 269 -9.59 6.47 -8.14
CA GLY A 269 -10.64 7.09 -8.97
C GLY A 269 -10.37 8.56 -9.29
N VAL A 270 -9.09 8.98 -9.28
CA VAL A 270 -8.72 10.37 -9.56
C VAL A 270 -8.82 10.60 -11.05
N VAL A 271 -9.91 11.22 -11.47
CA VAL A 271 -10.10 11.70 -12.84
C VAL A 271 -9.67 13.15 -12.89
N TYR A 272 -8.52 13.42 -13.49
CA TYR A 272 -8.16 14.79 -13.85
C TYR A 272 -8.98 15.20 -15.08
N ASN A 273 -10.14 15.82 -14.85
CA ASN A 273 -10.89 16.47 -15.91
C ASN A 273 -10.08 17.67 -16.38
N CYS A 274 -9.58 17.60 -17.60
CA CYS A 274 -8.98 18.73 -18.29
C CYS A 274 -10.12 19.66 -18.76
N THR A 275 -10.73 20.43 -17.87
CA THR A 275 -11.43 21.64 -18.25
C THR A 275 -10.35 22.69 -18.52
N MET A 276 -9.71 22.59 -19.68
CA MET A 276 -9.08 23.76 -20.26
C MET A 276 -10.22 24.68 -20.68
N SER A 277 -10.46 25.71 -19.92
CA SER A 277 -11.03 26.93 -20.52
C SER A 277 -10.03 27.36 -21.58
N ASP A 278 -10.34 27.06 -22.84
CA ASP A 278 -9.76 27.70 -23.99
C ASP A 278 -10.19 29.17 -23.98
N ASN A 279 -9.54 29.98 -23.19
CA ASN A 279 -9.62 31.44 -23.28
C ASN A 279 -8.44 32.00 -22.51
N GLN A 280 -7.35 32.16 -23.25
CA GLN A 280 -6.40 33.27 -23.18
C GLN A 280 -5.14 32.86 -23.94
N ALA A 281 -5.31 32.82 -25.28
CA ALA A 281 -4.23 33.08 -26.20
C ALA A 281 -4.49 34.53 -26.68
N ALA A 282 -3.76 35.44 -26.11
CA ALA A 282 -3.49 36.75 -26.67
C ALA A 282 -2.08 37.16 -26.24
#